data_a1a83f5bb0ec65166804a41cee13323c
#
_entry.id   a1a83f5bb0ec65166804a41cee13323c
#
_cell.length_a   1.000
_cell.length_b   1.000
_cell.length_c   1.000
_cell.angle_alpha   90.00
_cell.angle_beta   90.00
_cell.angle_gamma   90.00
#
_symmetry.space_group_name_H-M   'P 1'
#
loop_
_entity.id
_entity.type
_entity.pdbx_description
1 polymer ?
#
loop_
_entity_poly.entity_id
_entity_poly.type
_entity_poly.pdbx_seq_one_letter_code
_entity_poly.pdbx_strand_id
1 'polypeptide(L)'
;MAEKTANDLKLSEIELVDFRIYGMQEGVPYEGIYGINVAKVQEIIPMPTLFEYPTNLDYIIGVFDLRSTIIPLIDLAKWIGIVPDKSKENEKIVIITEFNNVKMGFLVHSARRIRRISWKDVEPASFSASNSINKENITGTTRIENDKTLLILDLESILDDLKLNEDAKNTKTPKERFEGEVLFLDDSRTARKTLKNHLSKLGFSITEAVDGEDGLNKLEMLFKKYGDDLRKHLKFIISDVEMPKMDGYHFLFKLQKDPRFAYIPVIFNSSICDNYSAERAKEMGAVAYLVKFDAEKFTEEISKILDKNA
;
A
#
# COMPACT_ATOMS: atom_id res chain seq x y z
N MET A 1 6.27 25.79 19.50
CA MET A 1 5.95 26.03 18.08
C MET A 1 6.96 25.38 17.12
N ALA A 2 8.26 25.41 17.40
CA ALA A 2 9.28 24.81 16.52
C ALA A 2 9.24 23.26 16.45
N GLU A 3 8.91 22.56 17.55
CA GLU A 3 8.77 21.10 17.57
C GLU A 3 7.55 20.59 16.78
N LYS A 4 6.45 21.35 16.76
CA LYS A 4 5.28 20.99 15.92
C LYS A 4 5.57 21.08 14.43
N THR A 5 6.35 22.07 13.99
CA THR A 5 6.72 22.24 12.57
C THR A 5 7.72 21.17 12.10
N ALA A 6 8.64 20.72 12.95
CA ALA A 6 9.59 19.66 12.61
C ALA A 6 8.91 18.28 12.50
N ASN A 7 7.86 18.04 13.31
CA ASN A 7 7.05 16.84 13.23
C ASN A 7 6.14 16.84 11.99
N ASP A 8 5.58 18.00 11.62
CA ASP A 8 4.77 18.16 10.40
C ASP A 8 5.62 17.91 9.12
N LEU A 9 6.91 18.26 9.14
CA LEU A 9 7.83 18.01 8.03
C LEU A 9 8.20 16.51 7.91
N LYS A 10 8.37 15.80 9.02
CA LYS A 10 8.63 14.35 9.03
C LYS A 10 7.44 13.51 8.55
N LEU A 11 6.22 14.00 8.72
CA LEU A 11 4.99 13.34 8.28
C LEU A 11 4.74 13.42 6.76
N SER A 12 5.51 14.25 6.05
CA SER A 12 5.37 14.47 4.61
C SER A 12 6.43 13.76 3.76
N GLU A 13 7.20 12.84 4.33
CA GLU A 13 8.27 12.13 3.65
C GLU A 13 7.99 10.62 3.60
N ILE A 14 8.36 10.00 2.47
CA ILE A 14 8.44 8.55 2.32
C ILE A 14 9.89 8.11 2.26
N GLU A 15 10.22 7.01 2.92
CA GLU A 15 11.52 6.36 2.82
C GLU A 15 11.45 5.19 1.84
N LEU A 16 12.23 5.25 0.78
CA LEU A 16 12.27 4.24 -0.28
C LEU A 16 13.62 3.53 -0.33
N VAL A 17 13.61 2.22 -0.40
CA VAL A 17 14.77 1.44 -0.88
C VAL A 17 14.89 1.69 -2.37
N ASP A 18 15.97 2.36 -2.78
CA ASP A 18 16.32 2.65 -4.17
C ASP A 18 17.09 1.47 -4.77
N PHE A 19 16.53 0.84 -5.79
CA PHE A 19 17.14 -0.33 -6.44
C PHE A 19 17.10 -0.23 -7.97
N ARG A 20 17.82 -1.14 -8.63
CA ARG A 20 17.99 -1.16 -10.09
C ARG A 20 17.50 -2.46 -10.68
N ILE A 21 16.88 -2.32 -11.85
CA ILE A 21 16.62 -3.43 -12.76
C ILE A 21 17.27 -3.06 -14.10
N TYR A 22 18.21 -3.90 -14.54
CA TYR A 22 18.82 -3.73 -15.86
C TYR A 22 18.04 -4.54 -16.88
N GLY A 23 17.65 -3.90 -17.95
CA GLY A 23 16.84 -4.49 -19.00
C GLY A 23 17.28 -4.08 -20.40
N MET A 24 16.57 -4.65 -21.37
CA MET A 24 16.72 -4.33 -22.79
C MET A 24 15.41 -3.72 -23.28
N GLN A 25 15.48 -2.56 -23.93
CA GLN A 25 14.36 -1.93 -24.59
C GLN A 25 14.73 -1.70 -26.06
N GLU A 26 13.98 -2.31 -26.99
CA GLU A 26 14.27 -2.24 -28.42
C GLU A 26 15.72 -2.59 -28.80
N GLY A 27 16.31 -3.55 -28.06
CA GLY A 27 17.69 -3.98 -28.25
C GLY A 27 18.76 -3.10 -27.61
N VAL A 28 18.36 -2.02 -26.91
CA VAL A 28 19.28 -1.11 -26.21
C VAL A 28 19.25 -1.42 -24.69
N PRO A 29 20.43 -1.61 -24.04
CA PRO A 29 20.46 -1.74 -22.58
C PRO A 29 19.98 -0.48 -21.88
N TYR A 30 19.15 -0.65 -20.83
CA TYR A 30 18.73 0.45 -20.00
C TYR A 30 18.78 0.13 -18.52
N GLU A 31 18.94 1.16 -17.68
CA GLU A 31 18.90 1.08 -16.23
C GLU A 31 17.56 1.61 -15.71
N GLY A 32 16.67 0.73 -15.30
CA GLY A 32 15.44 1.11 -14.61
C GLY A 32 15.72 1.42 -13.14
N ILE A 33 15.16 2.53 -12.65
CA ILE A 33 15.31 2.99 -11.29
C ILE A 33 13.97 2.87 -10.56
N TYR A 34 13.96 2.06 -9.51
CA TYR A 34 12.75 1.72 -8.80
C TYR A 34 12.90 1.98 -7.31
N GLY A 35 11.78 2.22 -6.65
CA GLY A 35 11.70 2.38 -5.21
C GLY A 35 10.57 1.54 -4.62
N ILE A 36 10.83 0.98 -3.45
CA ILE A 36 9.83 0.35 -2.59
C ILE A 36 9.91 0.99 -1.21
N ASN A 37 8.77 1.15 -0.55
CA ASN A 37 8.71 1.67 0.81
C ASN A 37 9.55 0.79 1.76
N VAL A 38 10.47 1.44 2.51
CA VAL A 38 11.35 0.78 3.48
C VAL A 38 10.55 -0.03 4.51
N ALA A 39 9.40 0.48 4.93
CA ALA A 39 8.56 -0.18 5.91
C ALA A 39 8.06 -1.57 5.48
N LYS A 40 8.03 -1.84 4.17
CA LYS A 40 7.64 -3.13 3.58
C LYS A 40 8.82 -4.09 3.41
N VAL A 41 10.07 -3.61 3.60
CA VAL A 41 11.30 -4.39 3.41
C VAL A 41 11.78 -4.93 4.74
N GLN A 42 11.92 -6.26 4.83
CA GLN A 42 12.48 -6.90 6.02
C GLN A 42 14.01 -6.95 5.99
N GLU A 43 14.56 -7.42 4.87
CA GLU A 43 16.00 -7.54 4.68
C GLU A 43 16.38 -7.63 3.20
N ILE A 44 17.65 -7.41 2.91
CA ILE A 44 18.22 -7.57 1.56
C ILE A 44 19.33 -8.61 1.67
N ILE A 45 19.27 -9.65 0.86
CA ILE A 45 20.20 -10.78 0.92
C ILE A 45 20.86 -11.04 -0.45
N PRO A 46 22.02 -11.65 -0.50
CA PRO A 46 22.56 -12.22 -1.74
C PRO A 46 21.63 -13.28 -2.32
N MET A 47 21.80 -13.62 -3.60
CA MET A 47 21.03 -14.69 -4.25
C MET A 47 21.12 -15.99 -3.46
N PRO A 48 19.99 -16.55 -2.95
CA PRO A 48 19.99 -17.78 -2.19
C PRO A 48 20.02 -19.01 -3.12
N THR A 49 20.26 -20.18 -2.54
CA THR A 49 20.04 -21.45 -3.25
C THR A 49 18.55 -21.68 -3.43
N LEU A 50 18.13 -21.94 -4.66
CA LEU A 50 16.73 -22.15 -5.01
C LEU A 50 16.38 -23.63 -5.07
N PHE A 51 15.14 -23.92 -4.68
CA PHE A 51 14.46 -25.19 -4.93
C PHE A 51 13.40 -24.98 -6.00
N GLU A 52 13.19 -26.00 -6.81
CA GLU A 52 12.13 -25.97 -7.84
C GLU A 52 10.75 -25.81 -7.20
N TYR A 53 9.92 -25.01 -7.81
CA TYR A 53 8.53 -24.81 -7.41
C TYR A 53 7.63 -24.97 -8.64
N PRO A 54 6.74 -25.99 -8.65
CA PRO A 54 5.85 -26.22 -9.78
C PRO A 54 4.81 -25.12 -9.88
N THR A 55 4.94 -24.26 -10.90
CA THR A 55 4.04 -23.13 -11.16
C THR A 55 3.94 -22.87 -12.65
N ASN A 56 2.82 -22.29 -13.08
CA ASN A 56 2.64 -21.82 -14.45
C ASN A 56 2.99 -20.33 -14.61
N LEU A 57 3.45 -19.67 -13.53
CA LEU A 57 3.82 -18.26 -13.51
C LEU A 57 5.33 -18.14 -13.78
N ASP A 58 5.68 -17.62 -14.93
CA ASP A 58 7.08 -17.58 -15.43
C ASP A 58 7.98 -16.60 -14.66
N TYR A 59 7.38 -15.67 -13.90
CA TYR A 59 8.09 -14.76 -13.01
C TYR A 59 8.41 -15.36 -11.63
N ILE A 60 7.83 -16.50 -11.24
CA ILE A 60 8.25 -17.25 -10.04
C ILE A 60 9.38 -18.18 -10.46
N ILE A 61 10.61 -17.90 -9.99
CA ILE A 61 11.79 -18.64 -10.40
C ILE A 61 12.18 -19.77 -9.44
N GLY A 62 11.46 -19.95 -8.35
CA GLY A 62 11.65 -21.00 -7.36
C GLY A 62 11.26 -20.55 -5.96
N VAL A 63 11.62 -21.38 -4.98
CA VAL A 63 11.49 -21.09 -3.56
C VAL A 63 12.83 -21.27 -2.87
N PHE A 64 13.01 -20.64 -1.72
CA PHE A 64 14.20 -20.80 -0.87
C PHE A 64 13.82 -20.81 0.60
N ASP A 65 14.69 -21.37 1.43
CA ASP A 65 14.53 -21.36 2.89
C ASP A 65 15.18 -20.11 3.48
N LEU A 66 14.39 -19.35 4.24
CA LEU A 66 14.86 -18.25 5.06
C LEU A 66 14.46 -18.49 6.52
N ARG A 67 15.40 -18.93 7.35
CA ARG A 67 15.18 -19.20 8.78
C ARG A 67 14.00 -20.13 9.03
N SER A 68 13.95 -21.27 8.31
CA SER A 68 12.89 -22.28 8.37
C SER A 68 11.53 -21.83 7.82
N THR A 69 11.50 -20.75 7.04
CA THR A 69 10.34 -20.31 6.28
C THR A 69 10.61 -20.45 4.79
N ILE A 70 9.75 -21.15 4.07
CA ILE A 70 9.85 -21.29 2.62
C ILE A 70 9.25 -20.05 1.97
N ILE A 71 10.07 -19.35 1.20
CA ILE A 71 9.73 -18.07 0.57
C ILE A 71 9.79 -18.20 -0.95
N PRO A 72 8.75 -17.81 -1.70
CA PRO A 72 8.81 -17.74 -3.15
C PRO A 72 9.74 -16.60 -3.61
N LEU A 73 10.55 -16.86 -4.64
CA LEU A 73 11.39 -15.87 -5.28
C LEU A 73 10.80 -15.45 -6.62
N ILE A 74 10.56 -14.16 -6.75
CA ILE A 74 9.91 -13.52 -7.88
C ILE A 74 10.96 -12.75 -8.66
N ASP A 75 11.09 -13.03 -9.96
CA ASP A 75 11.87 -12.19 -10.88
C ASP A 75 11.09 -10.91 -11.17
N LEU A 76 11.47 -9.85 -10.49
CA LEU A 76 10.76 -8.58 -10.57
C LEU A 76 10.80 -7.99 -11.98
N ALA A 77 11.89 -8.19 -12.73
CA ALA A 77 11.98 -7.73 -14.11
C ALA A 77 10.90 -8.40 -14.98
N LYS A 78 10.75 -9.71 -14.86
CA LYS A 78 9.72 -10.45 -15.61
C LYS A 78 8.31 -10.02 -15.21
N TRP A 79 8.06 -9.89 -13.91
CA TRP A 79 6.73 -9.51 -13.43
C TRP A 79 6.28 -8.14 -13.92
N ILE A 80 7.18 -7.14 -13.97
CA ILE A 80 6.87 -5.81 -14.52
C ILE A 80 7.00 -5.74 -16.05
N GLY A 81 7.31 -6.85 -16.72
CA GLY A 81 7.35 -6.93 -18.19
C GLY A 81 8.64 -6.42 -18.82
N ILE A 82 9.75 -6.41 -18.07
CA ILE A 82 11.06 -6.01 -18.58
C ILE A 82 11.80 -7.24 -19.12
N VAL A 83 12.34 -7.13 -20.33
CA VAL A 83 13.28 -8.14 -20.86
C VAL A 83 14.63 -7.98 -20.14
N PRO A 84 15.10 -8.97 -19.36
CA PRO A 84 16.34 -8.85 -18.59
C PRO A 84 17.57 -8.67 -19.47
N ASP A 85 18.53 -7.86 -19.04
CA ASP A 85 19.86 -7.79 -19.64
C ASP A 85 20.71 -8.97 -19.14
N LYS A 86 20.95 -9.95 -20.00
CA LYS A 86 21.74 -11.14 -19.68
C LYS A 86 23.19 -10.85 -19.31
N SER A 87 23.73 -9.70 -19.71
CA SER A 87 25.12 -9.31 -19.37
C SER A 87 25.27 -8.96 -17.87
N LYS A 88 24.15 -8.68 -17.17
CA LYS A 88 24.08 -8.30 -15.76
C LYS A 88 23.60 -9.43 -14.84
N GLU A 89 23.61 -10.65 -15.30
CA GLU A 89 23.06 -11.81 -14.57
C GLU A 89 23.76 -12.09 -13.23
N ASN A 90 25.03 -11.72 -13.10
CA ASN A 90 25.82 -11.92 -11.88
C ASN A 90 25.63 -10.83 -10.80
N GLU A 91 24.89 -9.76 -11.10
CA GLU A 91 24.65 -8.64 -10.18
C GLU A 91 23.25 -8.74 -9.54
N LYS A 92 22.86 -9.94 -9.06
CA LYS A 92 21.52 -10.18 -8.51
C LYS A 92 21.53 -10.27 -7.00
N ILE A 93 20.55 -9.58 -6.38
CA ILE A 93 20.26 -9.64 -4.95
C ILE A 93 18.76 -9.81 -4.76
N VAL A 94 18.36 -10.21 -3.56
CA VAL A 94 16.95 -10.42 -3.22
C VAL A 94 16.52 -9.44 -2.14
N ILE A 95 15.45 -8.71 -2.41
CA ILE A 95 14.75 -7.89 -1.43
C ILE A 95 13.64 -8.74 -0.83
N ILE A 96 13.71 -8.99 0.47
CA ILE A 96 12.69 -9.72 1.21
C ILE A 96 11.66 -8.72 1.72
N THR A 97 10.41 -8.98 1.39
CA THR A 97 9.28 -8.19 1.86
C THR A 97 8.29 -9.05 2.62
N GLU A 98 7.47 -8.41 3.42
CA GLU A 98 6.32 -9.06 4.05
C GLU A 98 5.07 -8.23 3.82
N PHE A 99 4.06 -8.84 3.21
CA PHE A 99 2.74 -8.26 3.01
C PHE A 99 1.71 -9.23 3.60
N ASN A 100 0.87 -8.77 4.52
CA ASN A 100 -0.21 -9.58 5.09
C ASN A 100 0.28 -10.93 5.69
N ASN A 101 1.39 -10.92 6.40
CA ASN A 101 2.07 -12.12 6.92
C ASN A 101 2.59 -13.08 5.83
N VAL A 102 2.54 -12.69 4.56
CA VAL A 102 3.13 -13.46 3.46
C VAL A 102 4.49 -12.87 3.12
N LYS A 103 5.53 -13.67 3.31
CA LYS A 103 6.91 -13.30 2.95
C LYS A 103 7.19 -13.65 1.51
N MET A 104 7.82 -12.72 0.79
CA MET A 104 8.22 -12.89 -0.60
C MET A 104 9.61 -12.32 -0.84
N GLY A 105 10.37 -12.96 -1.73
CA GLY A 105 11.63 -12.44 -2.22
C GLY A 105 11.46 -11.86 -3.63
N PHE A 106 12.00 -10.67 -3.85
CA PHE A 106 12.03 -10.02 -5.16
C PHE A 106 13.45 -9.95 -5.68
N LEU A 107 13.70 -10.60 -6.80
CA LEU A 107 14.99 -10.59 -7.47
C LEU A 107 15.18 -9.27 -8.20
N VAL A 108 16.22 -8.53 -7.84
CA VAL A 108 16.63 -7.27 -8.46
C VAL A 108 18.14 -7.29 -8.71
N HIS A 109 18.69 -6.30 -9.43
CA HIS A 109 20.11 -6.29 -9.75
C HIS A 109 20.97 -5.61 -8.68
N SER A 110 20.50 -4.52 -8.10
CA SER A 110 21.23 -3.86 -7.02
C SER A 110 20.30 -2.98 -6.16
N ALA A 111 20.53 -2.94 -4.86
CA ALA A 111 20.01 -1.91 -3.99
C ALA A 111 21.11 -0.87 -3.72
N ARG A 112 20.77 0.40 -3.82
CA ARG A 112 21.74 1.50 -3.74
C ARG A 112 21.75 2.17 -2.39
N ARG A 113 20.60 2.65 -1.94
CA ARG A 113 20.46 3.43 -0.71
C ARG A 113 18.98 3.54 -0.31
N ILE A 114 18.77 4.03 0.90
CA ILE A 114 17.46 4.51 1.32
C ILE A 114 17.36 6.00 0.93
N ARG A 115 16.26 6.35 0.25
CA ARG A 115 15.94 7.74 -0.10
C ARG A 115 14.80 8.22 0.75
N ARG A 116 14.95 9.45 1.25
CA ARG A 116 13.84 10.22 1.80
C ARG A 116 13.34 11.17 0.74
N ILE A 117 12.08 11.07 0.42
CA ILE A 117 11.42 11.83 -0.64
C ILE A 117 10.18 12.46 -0.04
N SER A 118 10.01 13.76 -0.27
CA SER A 118 8.77 14.42 0.11
C SER A 118 7.62 13.93 -0.78
N TRP A 119 6.48 13.62 -0.19
CA TRP A 119 5.28 13.30 -0.96
C TRP A 119 4.87 14.37 -1.97
N LYS A 120 5.27 15.62 -1.74
CA LYS A 120 5.06 16.73 -2.68
C LYS A 120 5.82 16.57 -3.98
N ASP A 121 6.93 15.82 -3.95
CA ASP A 121 7.78 15.54 -5.09
C ASP A 121 7.41 14.24 -5.80
N VAL A 122 6.36 13.55 -5.31
CA VAL A 122 5.81 12.34 -5.94
C VAL A 122 4.63 12.71 -6.83
N GLU A 123 4.78 12.42 -8.11
CA GLU A 123 3.73 12.61 -9.11
C GLU A 123 2.98 11.30 -9.34
N PRO A 124 1.65 11.31 -9.55
CA PRO A 124 0.92 10.13 -9.96
C PRO A 124 1.50 9.57 -11.27
N ALA A 125 1.57 8.26 -11.37
CA ALA A 125 2.05 7.60 -12.58
C ALA A 125 1.09 7.86 -13.77
N SER A 126 1.31 8.95 -14.49
CA SER A 126 0.58 9.29 -15.72
C SER A 126 1.43 8.91 -16.93
N PHE A 127 1.25 7.70 -17.47
CA PHE A 127 1.94 7.28 -18.68
C PHE A 127 1.04 7.49 -19.90
N SER A 128 1.47 8.35 -20.82
CA SER A 128 0.93 8.39 -22.18
C SER A 128 1.52 7.20 -22.96
N ALA A 129 0.68 6.20 -23.22
CA ALA A 129 0.85 5.18 -24.25
C ALA A 129 2.27 4.61 -24.51
N SER A 130 2.72 3.66 -23.69
CA SER A 130 3.55 2.56 -24.18
C SER A 130 3.16 1.26 -23.48
N ASN A 131 2.94 0.22 -24.26
CA ASN A 131 2.29 -1.04 -23.86
C ASN A 131 3.19 -2.02 -23.09
N SER A 132 4.31 -1.59 -22.54
CA SER A 132 5.37 -2.51 -22.06
C SER A 132 5.56 -2.57 -20.55
N ILE A 133 4.97 -1.69 -19.77
CA ILE A 133 5.03 -1.78 -18.30
C ILE A 133 3.60 -1.88 -17.76
N ASN A 134 3.35 -2.87 -16.90
CA ASN A 134 2.08 -2.98 -16.19
C ASN A 134 1.89 -1.74 -15.29
N LYS A 135 1.15 -0.75 -15.80
CA LYS A 135 0.88 0.55 -15.16
C LYS A 135 0.22 0.40 -13.79
N GLU A 136 -0.44 -0.73 -13.56
CA GLU A 136 -1.18 -1.03 -12.33
C GLU A 136 -0.24 -1.25 -11.14
N ASN A 137 1.04 -1.54 -11.40
CA ASN A 137 2.03 -1.85 -10.37
C ASN A 137 2.90 -0.65 -9.97
N ILE A 138 2.58 0.56 -10.47
CA ILE A 138 3.33 1.79 -10.16
C ILE A 138 2.39 2.77 -9.46
N THR A 139 2.70 3.12 -8.21
CA THR A 139 1.90 4.06 -7.41
C THR A 139 2.27 5.51 -7.70
N GLY A 140 3.52 5.78 -8.07
CA GLY A 140 3.97 7.13 -8.34
C GLY A 140 5.35 7.20 -8.98
N THR A 141 5.73 8.41 -9.34
CA THR A 141 7.06 8.72 -9.90
C THR A 141 7.67 9.92 -9.20
N THR A 142 8.97 9.98 -9.10
CA THR A 142 9.69 11.15 -8.57
C THR A 142 10.98 11.40 -9.33
N ARG A 143 11.40 12.66 -9.39
CA ARG A 143 12.70 13.04 -9.95
C ARG A 143 13.77 12.86 -8.90
N ILE A 144 14.89 12.31 -9.34
CA ILE A 144 16.10 12.13 -8.54
C ILE A 144 17.30 12.80 -9.22
N GLU A 145 18.51 12.63 -8.68
CA GLU A 145 19.72 13.27 -9.20
C GLU A 145 19.92 13.00 -10.69
N ASN A 146 20.52 13.96 -11.39
CA ASN A 146 20.78 13.94 -12.83
C ASN A 146 19.50 13.82 -13.69
N ASP A 147 18.40 14.38 -13.20
CA ASP A 147 17.09 14.38 -13.87
C ASP A 147 16.55 12.97 -14.21
N LYS A 148 17.04 11.95 -13.49
CA LYS A 148 16.54 10.58 -13.62
C LYS A 148 15.20 10.46 -12.91
N THR A 149 14.32 9.59 -13.42
CA THR A 149 13.04 9.27 -12.81
C THR A 149 13.15 7.98 -12.03
N LEU A 150 12.67 7.98 -10.79
CA LEU A 150 12.45 6.79 -9.95
C LEU A 150 10.97 6.44 -9.99
N LEU A 151 10.66 5.18 -10.25
CA LEU A 151 9.31 4.62 -10.25
C LEU A 151 9.04 3.94 -8.91
N ILE A 152 7.97 4.34 -8.22
CA ILE A 152 7.56 3.73 -6.94
C ILE A 152 6.64 2.57 -7.24
N LEU A 153 7.02 1.36 -6.81
CA LEU A 153 6.29 0.13 -7.11
C LEU A 153 5.31 -0.24 -6.00
N ASP A 154 4.10 -0.65 -6.42
CA ASP A 154 3.14 -1.37 -5.59
C ASP A 154 3.41 -2.88 -5.71
N LEU A 155 4.23 -3.42 -4.82
CA LEU A 155 4.50 -4.85 -4.81
C LEU A 155 3.41 -5.67 -4.11
N GLU A 156 2.45 -5.05 -3.43
CA GLU A 156 1.30 -5.76 -2.86
C GLU A 156 0.38 -6.32 -3.95
N SER A 157 0.35 -5.67 -5.12
CA SER A 157 -0.44 -6.12 -6.26
C SER A 157 -0.09 -7.54 -6.73
N ILE A 158 1.12 -8.03 -6.43
CA ILE A 158 1.52 -9.40 -6.74
C ILE A 158 0.74 -10.44 -5.94
N LEU A 159 0.21 -10.08 -4.77
CA LEU A 159 -0.64 -11.00 -3.98
C LEU A 159 -1.91 -11.39 -4.72
N ASP A 160 -2.47 -10.48 -5.52
CA ASP A 160 -3.62 -10.77 -6.38
C ASP A 160 -3.24 -11.70 -7.53
N ASP A 161 -2.09 -11.46 -8.17
CA ASP A 161 -1.58 -12.29 -9.26
C ASP A 161 -1.29 -13.72 -8.80
N LEU A 162 -0.75 -13.85 -7.59
CA LEU A 162 -0.48 -15.15 -6.97
C LEU A 162 -1.73 -15.82 -6.39
N LYS A 163 -2.90 -15.14 -6.42
CA LYS A 163 -4.16 -15.58 -5.81
C LYS A 163 -4.07 -15.87 -4.30
N LEU A 164 -3.02 -15.38 -3.63
CA LEU A 164 -2.83 -15.57 -2.19
C LEU A 164 -3.87 -14.83 -1.36
N ASN A 165 -4.61 -13.90 -1.96
CA ASN A 165 -5.78 -13.25 -1.34
C ASN A 165 -7.06 -14.10 -1.47
N GLU A 166 -7.03 -15.30 -2.05
CA GLU A 166 -8.23 -16.14 -2.20
C GLU A 166 -8.76 -16.69 -0.88
N ASP A 167 -7.91 -16.86 0.13
CA ASP A 167 -8.34 -17.24 1.48
C ASP A 167 -9.20 -16.14 2.15
N ALA A 168 -8.98 -14.87 1.81
CA ALA A 168 -9.89 -13.79 2.18
C ALA A 168 -11.25 -13.84 1.45
N LYS A 169 -11.35 -14.58 0.33
CA LYS A 169 -12.63 -14.82 -0.39
C LYS A 169 -13.48 -15.90 0.25
N ASN A 170 -12.89 -16.81 1.03
CA ASN A 170 -13.57 -17.91 1.72
C ASN A 170 -14.07 -17.57 3.13
N THR A 171 -14.04 -16.30 3.54
CA THR A 171 -14.71 -15.89 4.76
C THR A 171 -16.20 -16.22 4.63
N LYS A 172 -16.68 -17.07 5.55
CA LYS A 172 -18.11 -17.37 5.74
C LYS A 172 -18.91 -16.08 5.64
N THR A 173 -20.03 -16.11 4.96
CA THR A 173 -20.96 -14.96 4.88
C THR A 173 -21.10 -14.37 6.28
N PRO A 174 -20.78 -13.10 6.50
CA PRO A 174 -20.85 -12.49 7.83
C PRO A 174 -22.26 -12.67 8.39
N LYS A 175 -22.36 -13.07 9.65
CA LYS A 175 -23.66 -13.24 10.33
C LYS A 175 -24.36 -11.89 10.56
N GLU A 176 -23.61 -10.81 10.55
CA GLU A 176 -24.08 -9.45 10.78
C GLU A 176 -24.09 -8.69 9.46
N ARG A 177 -25.17 -7.98 9.19
CA ARG A 177 -25.27 -7.01 8.10
C ARG A 177 -25.43 -5.64 8.69
N PHE A 178 -24.62 -4.72 8.19
CA PHE A 178 -24.63 -3.32 8.58
C PHE A 178 -25.21 -2.47 7.45
N GLU A 179 -25.62 -1.25 7.78
CA GLU A 179 -26.10 -0.26 6.83
C GLU A 179 -25.32 1.04 6.98
N GLY A 180 -25.13 1.73 5.87
CA GLY A 180 -24.50 3.04 5.82
C GLY A 180 -23.38 3.12 4.80
N GLU A 181 -22.73 4.25 4.79
CA GLU A 181 -21.63 4.57 3.88
C GLU A 181 -20.30 4.57 4.65
N VAL A 182 -19.25 4.10 4.01
CA VAL A 182 -17.87 4.09 4.51
C VAL A 182 -17.00 4.81 3.48
N LEU A 183 -16.17 5.75 3.93
CA LEU A 183 -15.13 6.33 3.10
C LEU A 183 -13.84 5.54 3.33
N PHE A 184 -13.22 5.07 2.26
CA PHE A 184 -12.00 4.30 2.33
C PHE A 184 -10.88 4.94 1.49
N LEU A 185 -9.72 5.16 2.13
CA LEU A 185 -8.53 5.78 1.54
C LEU A 185 -7.38 4.78 1.52
N ASP A 186 -6.82 4.51 0.34
CA ASP A 186 -5.65 3.66 0.16
C ASP A 186 -5.07 3.91 -1.24
N ASP A 187 -3.76 3.99 -1.41
CA ASP A 187 -3.13 4.20 -2.71
C ASP A 187 -3.06 2.91 -3.54
N SER A 188 -3.01 1.74 -2.87
CA SER A 188 -3.01 0.44 -3.53
C SER A 188 -4.39 0.08 -4.10
N ARG A 189 -4.46 -0.10 -5.42
CA ARG A 189 -5.68 -0.55 -6.10
C ARG A 189 -6.15 -1.91 -5.60
N THR A 190 -5.21 -2.80 -5.32
CA THR A 190 -5.46 -4.14 -4.79
C THR A 190 -6.08 -4.09 -3.40
N ALA A 191 -5.52 -3.27 -2.50
CA ALA A 191 -6.06 -3.08 -1.17
C ALA A 191 -7.48 -2.52 -1.24
N ARG A 192 -7.73 -1.48 -2.09
CA ARG A 192 -9.06 -0.93 -2.28
C ARG A 192 -10.06 -1.97 -2.77
N LYS A 193 -9.70 -2.77 -3.77
CA LYS A 193 -10.57 -3.83 -4.31
C LYS A 193 -10.91 -4.89 -3.26
N THR A 194 -9.92 -5.34 -2.49
CA THR A 194 -10.09 -6.37 -1.45
C THR A 194 -11.00 -5.87 -0.33
N LEU A 195 -10.73 -4.68 0.20
CA LEU A 195 -11.52 -4.13 1.29
C LEU A 195 -12.94 -3.75 0.84
N LYS A 196 -13.09 -3.21 -0.37
CA LYS A 196 -14.41 -2.96 -0.97
C LYS A 196 -15.25 -4.23 -1.02
N ASN A 197 -14.68 -5.34 -1.48
CA ASN A 197 -15.38 -6.62 -1.54
C ASN A 197 -15.79 -7.10 -0.15
N HIS A 198 -14.93 -6.91 0.87
CA HIS A 198 -15.21 -7.29 2.25
C HIS A 198 -16.34 -6.42 2.83
N LEU A 199 -16.23 -5.10 2.77
CA LEU A 199 -17.22 -4.16 3.29
C LEU A 199 -18.58 -4.29 2.59
N SER A 200 -18.59 -4.54 1.27
CA SER A 200 -19.84 -4.77 0.53
C SER A 200 -20.56 -6.05 0.99
N LYS A 201 -19.82 -7.11 1.35
CA LYS A 201 -20.40 -8.33 1.94
C LYS A 201 -21.01 -8.05 3.32
N LEU A 202 -20.45 -7.13 4.08
CA LEU A 202 -20.97 -6.65 5.36
C LEU A 202 -22.21 -5.73 5.19
N GLY A 203 -22.52 -5.26 3.98
CA GLY A 203 -23.70 -4.46 3.68
C GLY A 203 -23.44 -2.96 3.50
N PHE A 204 -22.21 -2.49 3.61
CA PHE A 204 -21.89 -1.07 3.46
C PHE A 204 -21.86 -0.60 2.00
N SER A 205 -22.26 0.65 1.78
CA SER A 205 -21.93 1.42 0.58
C SER A 205 -20.53 2.04 0.75
N ILE A 206 -19.71 2.07 -0.32
CA ILE A 206 -18.31 2.46 -0.19
C ILE A 206 -17.99 3.59 -1.16
N THR A 207 -17.44 4.66 -0.59
CA THR A 207 -16.77 5.73 -1.34
C THR A 207 -15.26 5.52 -1.24
N GLU A 208 -14.57 5.46 -2.38
CA GLU A 208 -13.13 5.20 -2.45
C GLU A 208 -12.36 6.49 -2.70
N ALA A 209 -11.19 6.62 -2.07
CA ALA A 209 -10.20 7.66 -2.33
C ALA A 209 -8.80 7.05 -2.46
N VAL A 210 -7.94 7.68 -3.24
CA VAL A 210 -6.58 7.18 -3.53
C VAL A 210 -5.49 7.80 -2.65
N ASP A 211 -5.81 8.89 -1.96
CA ASP A 211 -4.93 9.59 -1.02
C ASP A 211 -5.76 10.49 -0.09
N GLY A 212 -5.11 11.11 0.88
CA GLY A 212 -5.80 11.98 1.84
C GLY A 212 -6.42 13.24 1.22
N GLU A 213 -5.86 13.79 0.12
CA GLU A 213 -6.46 14.94 -0.57
C GLU A 213 -7.76 14.53 -1.29
N ASP A 214 -7.75 13.41 -1.99
CA ASP A 214 -8.96 12.85 -2.61
C ASP A 214 -9.98 12.48 -1.53
N GLY A 215 -9.53 11.97 -0.37
CA GLY A 215 -10.37 11.71 0.80
C GLY A 215 -11.11 12.94 1.29
N LEU A 216 -10.43 14.09 1.44
CA LEU A 216 -11.08 15.36 1.80
C LEU A 216 -12.07 15.81 0.73
N ASN A 217 -11.73 15.69 -0.55
CA ASN A 217 -12.63 16.03 -1.65
C ASN A 217 -13.89 15.13 -1.65
N LYS A 218 -13.75 13.84 -1.36
CA LYS A 218 -14.88 12.91 -1.21
C LYS A 218 -15.76 13.29 -0.03
N LEU A 219 -15.18 13.68 1.11
CA LEU A 219 -15.92 14.18 2.27
C LEU A 219 -16.75 15.41 1.93
N GLU A 220 -16.18 16.38 1.22
CA GLU A 220 -16.93 17.55 0.74
C GLU A 220 -18.07 17.16 -0.21
N MET A 221 -17.87 16.17 -1.08
CA MET A 221 -18.93 15.64 -1.93
C MET A 221 -20.05 14.99 -1.11
N LEU A 222 -19.70 14.17 -0.10
CA LEU A 222 -20.66 13.53 0.78
C LEU A 222 -21.42 14.57 1.62
N PHE A 223 -20.73 15.59 2.11
CA PHE A 223 -21.38 16.68 2.83
C PHE A 223 -22.34 17.48 1.93
N LYS A 224 -21.98 17.75 0.68
CA LYS A 224 -22.91 18.36 -0.29
C LYS A 224 -24.15 17.49 -0.55
N LYS A 225 -23.99 16.16 -0.50
CA LYS A 225 -25.08 15.19 -0.75
C LYS A 225 -26.03 15.08 0.46
N TYR A 226 -25.49 15.04 1.68
CA TYR A 226 -26.26 14.69 2.88
C TYR A 226 -26.46 15.89 3.86
N GLY A 227 -25.68 16.96 3.71
CA GLY A 227 -25.73 18.11 4.63
C GLY A 227 -25.47 17.69 6.08
N ASP A 228 -26.28 18.22 7.00
CA ASP A 228 -26.20 17.93 8.43
C ASP A 228 -26.57 16.47 8.77
N ASP A 229 -27.20 15.76 7.86
CA ASP A 229 -27.51 14.33 8.02
C ASP A 229 -26.33 13.40 7.68
N LEU A 230 -25.16 13.95 7.29
CA LEU A 230 -23.96 13.15 6.99
C LEU A 230 -23.64 12.17 8.11
N ARG A 231 -23.80 12.57 9.38
CA ARG A 231 -23.55 11.69 10.53
C ARG A 231 -24.43 10.44 10.55
N LYS A 232 -25.64 10.48 9.99
CA LYS A 232 -26.52 9.32 9.90
C LYS A 232 -26.07 8.35 8.81
N HIS A 233 -25.43 8.85 7.76
CA HIS A 233 -25.06 8.09 6.58
C HIS A 233 -23.62 7.57 6.61
N LEU A 234 -22.62 8.46 6.85
CA LEU A 234 -21.20 8.08 6.92
C LEU A 234 -20.86 7.56 8.31
N LYS A 235 -20.62 6.27 8.41
CA LYS A 235 -20.44 5.58 9.69
C LYS A 235 -19.02 5.71 10.23
N PHE A 236 -18.03 5.56 9.39
CA PHE A 236 -16.61 5.69 9.73
C PHE A 236 -15.78 5.87 8.46
N ILE A 237 -14.53 6.21 8.68
CA ILE A 237 -13.51 6.32 7.64
C ILE A 237 -12.44 5.26 7.91
N ILE A 238 -11.99 4.58 6.86
CA ILE A 238 -10.81 3.73 6.91
C ILE A 238 -9.74 4.42 6.10
N SER A 239 -8.55 4.55 6.64
CA SER A 239 -7.44 5.17 5.95
C SER A 239 -6.18 4.31 6.04
N ASP A 240 -5.52 4.09 4.91
CA ASP A 240 -4.11 3.71 4.97
C ASP A 240 -3.32 4.84 5.64
N VAL A 241 -2.20 4.47 6.24
CA VAL A 241 -1.27 5.42 6.87
C VAL A 241 -0.39 6.05 5.81
N GLU A 242 0.14 5.24 4.89
CA GLU A 242 1.14 5.66 3.92
C GLU A 242 0.53 5.83 2.53
N MET A 243 0.19 7.06 2.19
CA MET A 243 -0.39 7.43 0.89
C MET A 243 0.36 8.62 0.29
N PRO A 244 0.39 8.73 -1.06
CA PRO A 244 0.95 9.90 -1.75
C PRO A 244 0.19 11.19 -1.42
N LYS A 245 0.80 12.35 -1.66
CA LYS A 245 0.28 13.72 -1.47
C LYS A 245 -0.12 14.06 -0.04
N MET A 246 -0.99 13.24 0.59
CA MET A 246 -1.42 13.40 1.97
C MET A 246 -1.59 12.03 2.61
N ASP A 247 -0.74 11.74 3.59
CA ASP A 247 -0.81 10.51 4.37
C ASP A 247 -2.01 10.48 5.32
N GLY A 248 -2.28 9.29 5.91
CA GLY A 248 -3.42 9.10 6.78
C GLY A 248 -3.38 9.94 8.06
N TYR A 249 -2.20 10.21 8.61
CA TYR A 249 -2.07 11.06 9.80
C TYR A 249 -2.39 12.52 9.51
N HIS A 250 -1.93 13.05 8.38
CA HIS A 250 -2.27 14.41 7.94
C HIS A 250 -3.75 14.52 7.59
N PHE A 251 -4.33 13.51 6.97
CA PHE A 251 -5.75 13.45 6.71
C PHE A 251 -6.55 13.52 8.02
N LEU A 252 -6.24 12.67 9.01
CA LEU A 252 -6.89 12.68 10.32
C LEU A 252 -6.77 14.05 11.01
N PHE A 253 -5.58 14.64 10.99
CA PHE A 253 -5.36 15.95 11.58
C PHE A 253 -6.21 17.05 10.93
N LYS A 254 -6.34 17.06 9.60
CA LYS A 254 -7.20 18.02 8.89
C LYS A 254 -8.67 17.76 9.18
N LEU A 255 -9.08 16.51 9.20
CA LEU A 255 -10.45 16.12 9.51
C LEU A 255 -10.86 16.59 10.90
N GLN A 256 -10.01 16.41 11.91
CA GLN A 256 -10.29 16.83 13.28
C GLN A 256 -10.37 18.36 13.46
N LYS A 257 -9.74 19.12 12.58
CA LYS A 257 -9.82 20.59 12.60
C LYS A 257 -11.10 21.14 11.98
N ASP A 258 -11.83 20.33 11.23
CA ASP A 258 -13.10 20.74 10.63
C ASP A 258 -14.28 20.25 11.49
N PRO A 259 -15.02 21.15 12.14
CA PRO A 259 -16.15 20.76 13.00
C PRO A 259 -17.23 19.94 12.28
N ARG A 260 -17.31 20.05 10.96
CA ARG A 260 -18.27 19.29 10.16
C ARG A 260 -17.92 17.79 10.11
N PHE A 261 -16.64 17.42 10.31
CA PHE A 261 -16.12 16.09 10.12
C PHE A 261 -15.43 15.49 11.34
N ALA A 262 -15.06 16.32 12.32
CA ALA A 262 -14.27 15.93 13.50
C ALA A 262 -14.89 14.80 14.35
N TYR A 263 -16.19 14.57 14.21
CA TYR A 263 -16.91 13.50 14.92
C TYR A 263 -16.84 12.14 14.24
N ILE A 264 -16.37 12.08 12.98
CA ILE A 264 -16.37 10.85 12.20
C ILE A 264 -15.23 9.94 12.70
N PRO A 265 -15.52 8.69 13.10
CA PRO A 265 -14.49 7.77 13.55
C PRO A 265 -13.54 7.42 12.40
N VAL A 266 -12.23 7.42 12.68
CA VAL A 266 -11.19 7.01 11.72
C VAL A 266 -10.48 5.76 12.22
N ILE A 267 -10.42 4.74 11.36
CA ILE A 267 -9.68 3.50 11.55
C ILE A 267 -8.47 3.56 10.63
N PHE A 268 -7.28 3.37 11.17
CA PHE A 268 -6.12 3.12 10.32
C PHE A 268 -6.02 1.66 9.95
N ASN A 269 -5.72 1.40 8.67
CA ASN A 269 -5.55 0.08 8.09
C ASN A 269 -4.20 0.03 7.37
N SER A 270 -3.15 -0.43 8.05
CA SER A 270 -1.77 -0.34 7.58
C SER A 270 -1.13 -1.70 7.37
N SER A 271 -0.19 -1.78 6.42
CA SER A 271 0.66 -2.97 6.23
C SER A 271 1.68 -3.17 7.36
N ILE A 272 1.91 -2.13 8.18
CA ILE A 272 2.88 -2.13 9.28
C ILE A 272 2.16 -2.52 10.57
N CYS A 273 2.67 -3.56 11.23
CA CYS A 273 2.18 -4.01 12.54
C CYS A 273 3.25 -3.80 13.60
N ASP A 274 3.35 -2.59 14.13
CA ASP A 274 4.19 -2.31 15.29
C ASP A 274 3.42 -1.54 16.38
N ASN A 275 3.81 -1.74 17.62
CA ASN A 275 3.15 -1.12 18.77
C ASN A 275 3.27 0.42 18.75
N TYR A 276 4.37 0.95 18.23
CA TYR A 276 4.62 2.39 18.19
C TYR A 276 3.62 3.09 17.25
N SER A 277 3.39 2.54 16.06
CA SER A 277 2.41 3.08 15.10
C SER A 277 0.99 3.02 15.65
N ALA A 278 0.63 1.94 16.35
CA ALA A 278 -0.68 1.80 16.98
C ALA A 278 -0.89 2.79 18.14
N GLU A 279 0.11 2.99 19.01
CA GLU A 279 0.06 3.97 20.09
C GLU A 279 -0.05 5.40 19.53
N ARG A 280 0.75 5.73 18.53
CA ARG A 280 0.72 7.03 17.84
C ARG A 280 -0.64 7.31 17.20
N ALA A 281 -1.22 6.33 16.52
CA ALA A 281 -2.55 6.45 15.93
C ALA A 281 -3.60 6.81 16.97
N LYS A 282 -3.57 6.14 18.12
CA LYS A 282 -4.45 6.38 19.25
C LYS A 282 -4.25 7.77 19.86
N GLU A 283 -3.01 8.20 20.06
CA GLU A 283 -2.68 9.56 20.55
C GLU A 283 -3.19 10.65 19.61
N MET A 284 -3.19 10.38 18.30
CA MET A 284 -3.74 11.27 17.29
C MET A 284 -5.26 11.22 17.18
N GLY A 285 -5.92 10.34 17.93
CA GLY A 285 -7.38 10.25 17.99
C GLY A 285 -8.03 9.31 16.99
N ALA A 286 -7.26 8.40 16.35
CA ALA A 286 -7.85 7.28 15.64
C ALA A 286 -8.56 6.33 16.62
N VAL A 287 -9.71 5.78 16.21
CA VAL A 287 -10.50 4.88 17.07
C VAL A 287 -9.95 3.47 17.08
N ALA A 288 -9.27 3.05 16.02
CA ALA A 288 -8.58 1.78 15.90
C ALA A 288 -7.39 1.87 14.93
N TYR A 289 -6.44 0.95 15.09
CA TYR A 289 -5.35 0.69 14.17
C TYR A 289 -5.34 -0.81 13.85
N LEU A 290 -5.53 -1.15 12.59
CA LEU A 290 -5.65 -2.53 12.12
C LEU A 290 -4.54 -2.84 11.14
N VAL A 291 -4.09 -4.07 11.17
CA VAL A 291 -3.21 -4.61 10.12
C VAL A 291 -4.05 -4.94 8.91
N LYS A 292 -3.59 -4.57 7.72
CA LYS A 292 -4.29 -4.86 6.46
C LYS A 292 -4.65 -6.35 6.39
N PHE A 293 -5.90 -6.62 6.01
CA PHE A 293 -6.45 -7.96 5.69
C PHE A 293 -6.72 -8.92 6.86
N ASP A 294 -6.70 -8.48 8.10
CA ASP A 294 -7.24 -9.26 9.22
C ASP A 294 -8.79 -9.09 9.27
N ALA A 295 -9.49 -9.87 8.46
CA ALA A 295 -10.93 -9.75 8.27
C ALA A 295 -11.75 -10.00 9.56
N GLU A 296 -11.26 -10.85 10.47
CA GLU A 296 -11.97 -11.14 11.73
C GLU A 296 -11.86 -9.96 12.69
N LYS A 297 -10.64 -9.50 12.98
CA LYS A 297 -10.42 -8.31 13.81
C LYS A 297 -11.08 -7.06 13.24
N PHE A 298 -11.07 -6.94 11.91
CA PHE A 298 -11.70 -5.83 11.22
C PHE A 298 -13.22 -5.80 11.49
N THR A 299 -13.90 -6.94 11.38
CA THR A 299 -15.32 -7.04 11.66
C THR A 299 -15.65 -6.77 13.12
N GLU A 300 -14.83 -7.28 14.05
CA GLU A 300 -14.98 -7.02 15.49
C GLU A 300 -14.86 -5.53 15.85
N GLU A 301 -13.86 -4.83 15.28
CA GLU A 301 -13.68 -3.40 15.53
C GLU A 301 -14.81 -2.55 14.93
N ILE A 302 -15.29 -2.90 13.75
CA ILE A 302 -16.47 -2.26 13.15
C ILE A 302 -17.68 -2.38 14.08
N SER A 303 -17.98 -3.60 14.58
CA SER A 303 -19.11 -3.81 15.50
C SER A 303 -18.98 -2.93 16.75
N LYS A 304 -17.78 -2.87 17.38
CA LYS A 304 -17.53 -2.01 18.55
C LYS A 304 -17.74 -0.53 18.26
N ILE A 305 -17.37 -0.05 17.06
CA ILE A 305 -17.53 1.35 16.67
C ILE A 305 -18.99 1.70 16.45
N LEU A 306 -19.74 0.80 15.81
CA LEU A 306 -21.16 0.99 15.54
C LEU A 306 -21.99 0.96 16.83
N ASP A 307 -21.70 0.02 17.75
CA ASP A 307 -22.36 -0.09 19.04
C ASP A 307 -22.15 1.17 19.94
N LYS A 308 -20.98 1.78 19.84
CA LYS A 308 -20.68 3.04 20.58
C LYS A 308 -21.38 4.28 20.00
N ASN A 309 -21.80 4.21 18.74
CA ASN A 309 -22.43 5.32 18.02
C ASN A 309 -23.95 5.13 17.83
N ALA A 310 -24.52 4.02 18.31
CA ALA A 310 -25.95 3.74 18.38
C ALA A 310 -26.56 4.36 19.63
#